data_d3716b7c47a6b548d6f78d9f004022a4
#
_entry.id   d3716b7c47a6b548d6f78d9f004022a4
#
_cell.length_a   1.000
_cell.length_b   1.000
_cell.length_c   1.000
_cell.angle_alpha   90.00
_cell.angle_beta   90.00
_cell.angle_gamma   90.00
#
_symmetry.space_group_name_H-M   'P 1'
#
loop_
_entity.id
_entity.type
_entity.pdbx_description
1 polymer ?
#
loop_
_entity_poly.entity_id
_entity_poly.type
_entity_poly.pdbx_seq_one_letter_code
_entity_poly.pdbx_strand_id
1 'polypeptide(L)'
;SVIIDAVGKIGNGEVEINRITKTVLVIDEAQDMTEDEFALVEALIRKNEDLKVVAVGDDDQNIYSFRRSNSRYMRKLVDEYGARTHDLLVNFRSKKCLVEFANRFWETIPERMKQSRIISHDQDEGEIRIVQYQSPNMVIPLVQDICATPLIGTTCVLTQTNWEAIQVACLLKDKRMPVRLIQSNEGFRLCDMDEMRFFNRILGSQAEVHLIDEVCWAEAKQAIKNEYCEAASWEICRGIIQNFEQLYPCKYRSDWETYLFESKLEDFYAVRGETIVVSTIHKAKGKEFDNVFLLLNDNRDLLGDNQPVTDEKRREIYVALTRAKNKLSIHLN
;
A
#
# COMPACT_ATOMS: atom_id res chain seq x y z
N SER A 1 -11.47 -17.44 -11.55
CA SER A 1 -11.26 -16.51 -10.42
C SER A 1 -12.39 -16.70 -9.43
N VAL A 2 -12.10 -16.63 -8.13
CA VAL A 2 -13.12 -16.72 -7.06
C VAL A 2 -14.18 -15.64 -7.22
N ILE A 3 -13.78 -14.46 -7.68
CA ILE A 3 -14.67 -13.31 -7.92
C ILE A 3 -15.67 -13.63 -9.04
N ILE A 4 -15.21 -14.20 -10.16
CA ILE A 4 -16.08 -14.55 -11.29
C ILE A 4 -17.13 -15.59 -10.85
N ASP A 5 -16.73 -16.60 -10.05
CA ASP A 5 -17.65 -17.60 -9.50
C ASP A 5 -18.70 -16.95 -8.58
N ALA A 6 -18.25 -16.02 -7.71
CA ALA A 6 -19.15 -15.26 -6.83
C ALA A 6 -20.17 -14.43 -7.62
N VAL A 7 -19.72 -13.71 -8.67
CA VAL A 7 -20.59 -12.93 -9.58
C VAL A 7 -21.63 -13.84 -10.24
N GLY A 8 -21.21 -15.01 -10.74
CA GLY A 8 -22.11 -16.01 -11.32
C GLY A 8 -23.17 -16.49 -10.32
N LYS A 9 -22.78 -16.88 -9.13
CA LYS A 9 -23.68 -17.35 -8.07
C LYS A 9 -24.68 -16.28 -7.61
N ILE A 10 -24.21 -15.03 -7.47
CA ILE A 10 -25.09 -13.90 -7.15
C ILE A 10 -26.10 -13.69 -8.29
N GLY A 11 -25.65 -13.70 -9.54
CA GLY A 11 -26.49 -13.53 -10.72
C GLY A 11 -27.58 -14.58 -10.81
N ASN A 12 -27.23 -15.85 -10.62
CA ASN A 12 -28.11 -17.00 -10.68
C ASN A 12 -29.05 -17.13 -9.46
N GLY A 13 -28.86 -16.32 -8.42
CA GLY A 13 -29.68 -16.42 -7.19
C GLY A 13 -29.31 -17.61 -6.29
N GLU A 14 -28.10 -18.16 -6.47
CA GLU A 14 -27.60 -19.28 -5.66
C GLU A 14 -27.09 -18.84 -4.28
N VAL A 15 -26.93 -17.53 -4.07
CA VAL A 15 -26.51 -16.93 -2.80
C VAL A 15 -27.74 -16.44 -2.05
N GLU A 16 -27.86 -16.79 -0.77
CA GLU A 16 -28.92 -16.27 0.10
C GLU A 16 -28.87 -14.75 0.16
N ILE A 17 -30.00 -14.09 -0.08
CA ILE A 17 -30.11 -12.62 -0.16
C ILE A 17 -29.58 -11.96 1.11
N ASN A 18 -29.85 -12.50 2.30
CA ASN A 18 -29.39 -11.96 3.58
C ASN A 18 -27.86 -11.89 3.70
N ARG A 19 -27.11 -12.70 2.98
CA ARG A 19 -25.64 -12.67 2.96
C ARG A 19 -25.07 -11.52 2.13
N ILE A 20 -25.79 -11.11 1.10
CA ILE A 20 -25.35 -10.08 0.15
C ILE A 20 -26.11 -8.76 0.29
N THR A 21 -27.18 -8.71 1.10
CA THR A 21 -27.91 -7.46 1.38
C THR A 21 -27.09 -6.60 2.32
N LYS A 22 -26.70 -5.43 1.84
CA LYS A 22 -25.93 -4.42 2.57
C LYS A 22 -26.56 -3.06 2.40
N THR A 23 -26.42 -2.21 3.40
CA THR A 23 -26.89 -0.81 3.34
C THR A 23 -25.83 0.10 2.74
N VAL A 24 -24.55 -0.20 3.00
CA VAL A 24 -23.43 0.59 2.52
C VAL A 24 -22.33 -0.35 2.03
N LEU A 25 -21.76 -0.05 0.87
CA LEU A 25 -20.54 -0.64 0.34
C LEU A 25 -19.47 0.44 0.26
N VAL A 26 -18.37 0.25 0.97
CA VAL A 26 -17.20 1.13 0.87
C VAL A 26 -16.13 0.43 0.05
N ILE A 27 -15.61 1.13 -0.95
CA ILE A 27 -14.53 0.66 -1.82
C ILE A 27 -13.35 1.59 -1.60
N ASP A 28 -12.27 1.07 -1.03
CA ASP A 28 -11.01 1.79 -0.89
C ASP A 28 -10.07 1.46 -2.05
N GLU A 29 -9.14 2.37 -2.37
CA GLU A 29 -8.21 2.26 -3.52
C GLU A 29 -8.95 1.93 -4.83
N ALA A 30 -10.11 2.55 -5.04
CA ALA A 30 -11.03 2.22 -6.14
C ALA A 30 -10.40 2.37 -7.55
N GLN A 31 -9.30 3.14 -7.69
CA GLN A 31 -8.55 3.25 -8.94
C GLN A 31 -7.87 1.93 -9.34
N ASP A 32 -7.65 1.03 -8.40
CA ASP A 32 -6.95 -0.24 -8.65
C ASP A 32 -7.92 -1.39 -8.99
N MET A 33 -9.23 -1.13 -9.07
CA MET A 33 -10.21 -2.15 -9.43
C MET A 33 -9.91 -2.79 -10.79
N THR A 34 -10.07 -4.10 -10.83
CA THR A 34 -10.10 -4.91 -12.05
C THR A 34 -11.51 -5.03 -12.59
N GLU A 35 -11.65 -5.59 -13.80
CA GLU A 35 -12.95 -5.86 -14.41
C GLU A 35 -13.80 -6.81 -13.56
N ASP A 36 -13.20 -7.85 -13.03
CA ASP A 36 -13.88 -8.85 -12.20
C ASP A 36 -14.42 -8.24 -10.90
N GLU A 37 -13.60 -7.39 -10.25
CA GLU A 37 -13.97 -6.69 -9.01
C GLU A 37 -15.10 -5.70 -9.26
N PHE A 38 -15.05 -4.96 -10.37
CA PHE A 38 -16.13 -4.06 -10.74
C PHE A 38 -17.42 -4.82 -11.07
N ALA A 39 -17.33 -5.96 -11.75
CA ALA A 39 -18.48 -6.83 -12.00
C ALA A 39 -19.15 -7.33 -10.70
N LEU A 40 -18.35 -7.59 -9.65
CA LEU A 40 -18.88 -7.92 -8.33
C LEU A 40 -19.63 -6.73 -7.71
N VAL A 41 -19.07 -5.52 -7.80
CA VAL A 41 -19.74 -4.29 -7.34
C VAL A 41 -21.08 -4.11 -8.06
N GLU A 42 -21.12 -4.27 -9.38
CA GLU A 42 -22.35 -4.19 -10.17
C GLU A 42 -23.37 -5.25 -9.76
N ALA A 43 -22.94 -6.48 -9.53
CA ALA A 43 -23.82 -7.57 -9.10
C ALA A 43 -24.46 -7.24 -7.73
N LEU A 44 -23.70 -6.66 -6.80
CA LEU A 44 -24.20 -6.22 -5.50
C LEU A 44 -25.17 -5.04 -5.62
N ILE A 45 -24.88 -4.04 -6.45
CA ILE A 45 -25.79 -2.91 -6.71
C ILE A 45 -27.12 -3.40 -7.26
N ARG A 46 -27.10 -4.30 -8.24
CA ARG A 46 -28.32 -4.85 -8.87
C ARG A 46 -29.20 -5.66 -7.90
N LYS A 47 -28.62 -6.23 -6.86
CA LYS A 47 -29.34 -7.05 -5.86
C LYS A 47 -29.77 -6.27 -4.62
N ASN A 48 -29.35 -5.04 -4.47
CA ASN A 48 -29.61 -4.20 -3.30
C ASN A 48 -30.09 -2.80 -3.77
N GLU A 49 -31.39 -2.59 -3.89
CA GLU A 49 -31.99 -1.33 -4.40
C GLU A 49 -31.58 -0.11 -3.55
N ASP A 50 -31.44 -0.29 -2.23
CA ASP A 50 -31.08 0.79 -1.30
C ASP A 50 -29.57 0.89 -0.99
N LEU A 51 -28.71 0.12 -1.71
CA LEU A 51 -27.27 0.12 -1.47
C LEU A 51 -26.65 1.48 -1.77
N LYS A 52 -26.02 2.05 -0.75
CA LYS A 52 -25.18 3.25 -0.92
C LYS A 52 -23.74 2.81 -1.17
N VAL A 53 -23.16 3.27 -2.27
CA VAL A 53 -21.76 2.98 -2.60
C VAL A 53 -20.93 4.22 -2.33
N VAL A 54 -19.84 4.06 -1.59
CA VAL A 54 -18.81 5.07 -1.35
C VAL A 54 -17.50 4.52 -1.89
N ALA A 55 -16.99 5.11 -2.97
CA ALA A 55 -15.71 4.74 -3.55
C ALA A 55 -14.67 5.83 -3.24
N VAL A 56 -13.55 5.44 -2.66
CA VAL A 56 -12.42 6.32 -2.35
C VAL A 56 -11.23 5.86 -3.18
N GLY A 57 -10.53 6.81 -3.79
CA GLY A 57 -9.37 6.50 -4.61
C GLY A 57 -8.71 7.73 -5.23
N ASP A 58 -7.56 7.51 -5.83
CA ASP A 58 -6.80 8.53 -6.55
C ASP A 58 -6.37 7.96 -7.91
N ASP A 59 -7.03 8.37 -8.98
CA ASP A 59 -6.77 7.89 -10.34
C ASP A 59 -5.34 8.19 -10.81
N ASP A 60 -4.69 9.21 -10.25
CA ASP A 60 -3.28 9.52 -10.50
C ASP A 60 -2.32 8.52 -9.84
N GLN A 61 -2.80 7.67 -8.92
CA GLN A 61 -2.02 6.61 -8.27
C GLN A 61 -2.31 5.21 -8.82
N ASN A 62 -3.01 5.09 -9.96
CA ASN A 62 -3.14 3.79 -10.64
C ASN A 62 -1.84 3.41 -11.34
N ILE A 63 -1.09 2.48 -10.73
CA ILE A 63 0.19 1.94 -11.23
C ILE A 63 0.16 0.42 -11.42
N TYR A 64 -1.01 -0.21 -11.33
CA TYR A 64 -1.18 -1.66 -11.47
C TYR A 64 -1.87 -2.08 -12.77
N SER A 65 -1.66 -1.32 -13.86
CA SER A 65 -2.23 -1.63 -15.19
C SER A 65 -1.84 -3.03 -15.67
N PHE A 66 -0.63 -3.51 -15.30
CA PHE A 66 -0.18 -4.88 -15.59
C PHE A 66 -1.04 -5.97 -14.91
N ARG A 67 -1.81 -5.64 -13.85
CA ARG A 67 -2.83 -6.50 -13.23
C ARG A 67 -4.22 -6.32 -13.84
N ARG A 68 -4.34 -5.58 -14.94
CA ARG A 68 -5.59 -5.19 -15.59
C ARG A 68 -6.47 -4.26 -14.73
N SER A 69 -5.88 -3.60 -13.72
CA SER A 69 -6.58 -2.54 -13.01
C SER A 69 -6.73 -1.32 -13.90
N ASN A 70 -7.83 -0.59 -13.72
CA ASN A 70 -8.10 0.59 -14.53
C ASN A 70 -8.98 1.58 -13.79
N SER A 71 -8.54 2.84 -13.70
CA SER A 71 -9.31 3.94 -13.10
C SER A 71 -10.64 4.23 -13.82
N ARG A 72 -10.85 3.68 -15.03
CA ARG A 72 -12.13 3.78 -15.75
C ARG A 72 -13.31 3.28 -14.93
N TYR A 73 -13.09 2.34 -14.00
CA TYR A 73 -14.18 1.82 -13.16
C TYR A 73 -14.66 2.84 -12.13
N MET A 74 -13.77 3.71 -11.62
CA MET A 74 -14.20 4.88 -10.84
C MET A 74 -15.05 5.84 -11.69
N ARG A 75 -14.64 6.11 -12.94
CA ARG A 75 -15.41 6.96 -13.88
C ARG A 75 -16.77 6.37 -14.17
N LYS A 76 -16.88 5.06 -14.36
CA LYS A 76 -18.16 4.38 -14.56
C LYS A 76 -19.14 4.60 -13.40
N LEU A 77 -18.67 4.65 -12.15
CA LEU A 77 -19.53 4.99 -11.01
C LEU A 77 -20.15 6.38 -11.16
N VAL A 78 -19.41 7.33 -11.73
CA VAL A 78 -19.91 8.68 -12.00
C VAL A 78 -20.83 8.70 -13.21
N ASP A 79 -20.37 8.17 -14.35
CA ASP A 79 -21.02 8.33 -15.64
C ASP A 79 -22.26 7.44 -15.80
N GLU A 80 -22.22 6.21 -15.29
CA GLU A 80 -23.28 5.22 -15.47
C GLU A 80 -24.19 5.10 -14.23
N TYR A 81 -23.64 5.33 -13.01
CA TYR A 81 -24.39 5.21 -11.75
C TYR A 81 -24.73 6.54 -11.09
N GLY A 82 -24.31 7.66 -11.68
CA GLY A 82 -24.62 9.01 -11.19
C GLY A 82 -23.98 9.35 -9.85
N ALA A 83 -22.83 8.75 -9.53
CA ALA A 83 -22.12 9.03 -8.29
C ALA A 83 -21.67 10.50 -8.24
N ARG A 84 -21.80 11.13 -7.06
CA ARG A 84 -21.29 12.48 -6.84
C ARG A 84 -19.82 12.42 -6.47
N THR A 85 -19.01 13.26 -7.09
CA THR A 85 -17.59 13.38 -6.80
C THR A 85 -17.34 14.45 -5.73
N HIS A 86 -16.41 14.14 -4.82
CA HIS A 86 -15.93 15.04 -3.78
C HIS A 86 -14.41 14.97 -3.71
N ASP A 87 -13.72 16.06 -4.04
CA ASP A 87 -12.26 16.10 -3.97
C ASP A 87 -11.79 16.37 -2.54
N LEU A 88 -10.87 15.52 -2.06
CA LEU A 88 -10.16 15.76 -0.81
C LEU A 88 -8.91 16.59 -1.14
N LEU A 89 -8.98 17.88 -0.89
CA LEU A 89 -7.95 18.85 -1.33
C LEU A 89 -6.87 19.13 -0.29
N VAL A 90 -7.02 18.67 0.96
CA VAL A 90 -6.07 18.95 2.03
C VAL A 90 -5.17 17.73 2.26
N ASN A 91 -3.87 17.92 2.09
CA ASN A 91 -2.85 16.91 2.37
C ASN A 91 -2.32 17.10 3.79
N PHE A 92 -2.53 16.08 4.63
CA PHE A 92 -2.07 16.04 6.02
C PHE A 92 -0.73 15.30 6.20
N ARG A 93 -0.17 14.76 5.11
CA ARG A 93 1.04 13.94 5.13
C ARG A 93 2.31 14.77 4.99
N SER A 94 2.35 15.56 3.93
CA SER A 94 3.60 16.13 3.42
C SER A 94 3.68 17.63 3.67
N LYS A 95 4.90 18.10 3.90
CA LYS A 95 5.20 19.51 4.04
C LYS A 95 4.96 20.28 2.74
N LYS A 96 4.83 21.60 2.86
CA LYS A 96 4.33 22.50 1.82
C LYS A 96 5.06 22.37 0.49
N CYS A 97 6.40 22.49 0.45
CA CYS A 97 7.12 22.45 -0.82
C CYS A 97 6.98 21.09 -1.54
N LEU A 98 6.84 19.99 -0.79
CA LEU A 98 6.64 18.65 -1.34
C LEU A 98 5.29 18.54 -2.05
N VAL A 99 4.22 19.08 -1.44
CA VAL A 99 2.90 19.13 -2.04
C VAL A 99 2.87 20.02 -3.28
N GLU A 100 3.53 21.19 -3.22
CA GLU A 100 3.63 22.10 -4.37
C GLU A 100 4.41 21.46 -5.54
N PHE A 101 5.48 20.74 -5.24
CA PHE A 101 6.25 20.02 -6.25
C PHE A 101 5.44 18.89 -6.88
N ALA A 102 4.76 18.10 -6.05
CA ALA A 102 3.87 17.04 -6.52
C ALA A 102 2.74 17.60 -7.40
N ASN A 103 2.16 18.75 -7.05
CA ASN A 103 1.14 19.43 -7.87
C ASN A 103 1.69 19.86 -9.25
N ARG A 104 2.93 20.38 -9.32
CA ARG A 104 3.53 20.75 -10.61
C ARG A 104 3.76 19.51 -11.48
N PHE A 105 4.23 18.43 -10.90
CA PHE A 105 4.42 17.17 -11.62
C PHE A 105 3.09 16.57 -12.04
N TRP A 106 2.10 16.58 -11.16
CA TRP A 106 0.74 16.11 -11.38
C TRP A 106 0.08 16.77 -12.62
N GLU A 107 0.35 18.05 -12.91
CA GLU A 107 -0.17 18.75 -14.09
C GLU A 107 0.31 18.15 -15.41
N THR A 108 1.35 17.33 -15.39
CA THR A 108 1.85 16.61 -16.58
C THR A 108 1.09 15.31 -16.87
N ILE A 109 0.25 14.82 -15.94
CA ILE A 109 -0.52 13.59 -16.10
C ILE A 109 -1.82 13.92 -16.87
N PRO A 110 -2.09 13.29 -18.02
CA PRO A 110 -3.31 13.52 -18.78
C PRO A 110 -4.53 12.81 -18.19
N GLU A 111 -5.72 13.18 -18.66
CA GLU A 111 -6.99 12.48 -18.42
C GLU A 111 -7.31 12.18 -16.96
N ARG A 112 -7.19 13.16 -16.09
CA ARG A 112 -7.43 13.04 -14.64
C ARG A 112 -8.87 13.31 -14.28
N MET A 113 -9.35 12.64 -13.22
CA MET A 113 -10.66 12.95 -12.61
C MET A 113 -10.59 14.21 -11.76
N LYS A 114 -9.54 14.37 -10.96
CA LYS A 114 -9.28 15.56 -10.16
C LYS A 114 -8.92 16.76 -11.04
N GLN A 115 -9.49 17.93 -10.72
CA GLN A 115 -9.21 19.19 -11.41
C GLN A 115 -8.52 20.22 -10.50
N SER A 116 -8.62 20.05 -9.19
CA SER A 116 -8.13 21.02 -8.21
C SER A 116 -6.78 20.61 -7.64
N ARG A 117 -5.91 21.60 -7.37
CA ARG A 117 -4.64 21.39 -6.69
C ARG A 117 -4.85 20.99 -5.24
N ILE A 118 -3.98 20.14 -4.75
CA ILE A 118 -3.91 19.73 -3.34
C ILE A 118 -3.16 20.80 -2.55
N ILE A 119 -3.64 21.09 -1.34
CA ILE A 119 -3.07 22.09 -0.43
C ILE A 119 -2.47 21.35 0.77
N SER A 120 -1.26 21.71 1.18
CA SER A 120 -0.67 21.16 2.40
C SER A 120 -1.37 21.74 3.63
N HIS A 121 -1.73 20.87 4.58
CA HIS A 121 -2.14 21.27 5.92
C HIS A 121 -0.95 21.81 6.72
N ASP A 122 0.21 21.15 6.60
CA ASP A 122 1.44 21.57 7.26
C ASP A 122 2.04 22.78 6.52
N GLN A 123 2.33 23.85 7.25
CA GLN A 123 2.90 25.09 6.71
C GLN A 123 4.42 25.11 6.72
N ASP A 124 5.06 24.11 7.32
CA ASP A 124 6.50 23.93 7.25
C ASP A 124 6.94 23.66 5.80
N GLU A 125 8.07 24.24 5.39
CA GLU A 125 8.47 24.17 4.00
C GLU A 125 8.87 22.76 3.54
N GLY A 126 9.59 21.99 4.37
CA GLY A 126 10.21 20.73 3.94
C GLY A 126 11.45 20.93 3.10
N GLU A 127 11.94 19.87 2.48
CA GLU A 127 13.16 19.91 1.68
C GLU A 127 13.04 19.06 0.43
N ILE A 128 13.39 19.64 -0.73
CA ILE A 128 13.53 18.90 -1.99
C ILE A 128 14.93 19.14 -2.53
N ARG A 129 15.61 18.06 -2.86
CA ARG A 129 16.92 18.09 -3.47
C ARG A 129 16.92 17.23 -4.75
N ILE A 130 17.45 17.80 -5.83
CA ILE A 130 17.64 17.08 -7.09
C ILE A 130 19.14 16.98 -7.33
N VAL A 131 19.64 15.78 -7.51
CA VAL A 131 21.04 15.46 -7.74
C VAL A 131 21.18 14.77 -9.08
N GLN A 132 21.90 15.41 -9.99
CA GLN A 132 22.17 14.85 -11.32
C GLN A 132 23.57 14.27 -11.36
N TYR A 133 23.69 13.06 -11.91
CA TYR A 133 24.96 12.38 -12.09
C TYR A 133 25.28 12.22 -13.58
N GLN A 134 26.56 12.20 -13.88
CA GLN A 134 27.06 11.84 -15.22
C GLN A 134 27.65 10.42 -15.14
N SER A 135 26.86 9.45 -14.73
CA SER A 135 27.31 8.08 -14.53
C SER A 135 26.23 7.09 -14.90
N PRO A 136 26.54 6.05 -15.66
CA PRO A 136 25.58 5.00 -16.00
C PRO A 136 25.19 4.16 -14.76
N ASN A 137 26.00 4.18 -13.69
CA ASN A 137 25.69 3.51 -12.44
C ASN A 137 25.48 4.53 -11.33
N MET A 138 24.23 4.85 -11.03
CA MET A 138 23.85 5.83 -10.02
C MET A 138 23.72 5.23 -8.62
N VAL A 139 23.72 3.91 -8.47
CA VAL A 139 23.54 3.23 -7.17
C VAL A 139 24.67 3.59 -6.20
N ILE A 140 25.91 3.62 -6.70
CA ILE A 140 27.10 3.93 -5.86
C ILE A 140 27.04 5.36 -5.32
N PRO A 141 26.91 6.41 -6.16
CA PRO A 141 26.84 7.79 -5.66
C PRO A 141 25.58 8.05 -4.83
N LEU A 142 24.45 7.40 -5.10
CA LEU A 142 23.26 7.45 -4.26
C LEU A 142 23.57 6.93 -2.84
N VAL A 143 24.21 5.77 -2.72
CA VAL A 143 24.55 5.19 -1.41
C VAL A 143 25.56 6.08 -0.66
N GLN A 144 26.52 6.67 -1.35
CA GLN A 144 27.46 7.64 -0.75
C GLN A 144 26.73 8.87 -0.18
N ASP A 145 25.76 9.37 -0.92
CA ASP A 145 24.95 10.52 -0.51
C ASP A 145 24.07 10.17 0.70
N ILE A 146 23.43 9.01 0.71
CA ILE A 146 22.65 8.53 1.86
C ILE A 146 23.53 8.44 3.12
N CYS A 147 24.74 7.88 3.00
CA CYS A 147 25.67 7.76 4.12
C CYS A 147 26.19 9.14 4.64
N ALA A 148 26.22 10.14 3.79
CA ALA A 148 26.65 11.50 4.14
C ALA A 148 25.51 12.38 4.67
N THR A 149 24.26 11.97 4.48
CA THR A 149 23.08 12.76 4.86
C THR A 149 22.63 12.41 6.28
N PRO A 150 22.47 13.39 7.19
CA PRO A 150 21.83 13.16 8.48
C PRO A 150 20.38 12.71 8.29
N LEU A 151 20.05 11.51 8.74
CA LEU A 151 18.72 10.91 8.62
C LEU A 151 18.02 10.98 9.97
N ILE A 152 16.89 11.69 10.03
CA ILE A 152 16.02 11.76 11.21
C ILE A 152 14.67 11.19 10.83
N GLY A 153 14.19 10.22 11.60
CA GLY A 153 12.94 9.53 11.33
C GLY A 153 13.07 8.39 10.31
N THR A 154 11.94 8.01 9.74
CA THR A 154 11.87 6.90 8.78
C THR A 154 12.42 7.29 7.42
N THR A 155 13.25 6.43 6.84
CA THR A 155 13.89 6.70 5.54
C THR A 155 13.59 5.59 4.55
N CYS A 156 13.26 5.96 3.31
CA CYS A 156 13.06 5.02 2.22
C CYS A 156 13.89 5.37 0.99
N VAL A 157 14.49 4.35 0.38
CA VAL A 157 15.09 4.44 -0.96
C VAL A 157 14.15 3.77 -1.95
N LEU A 158 13.66 4.53 -2.91
CA LEU A 158 12.76 4.06 -3.96
C LEU A 158 13.53 3.88 -5.26
N THR A 159 13.41 2.71 -5.85
CA THR A 159 14.03 2.35 -7.12
C THR A 159 12.97 1.95 -8.15
N GLN A 160 13.36 1.96 -9.42
CA GLN A 160 12.47 1.53 -10.50
C GLN A 160 12.45 0.01 -10.65
N THR A 161 13.57 -0.66 -10.34
CA THR A 161 13.72 -2.10 -10.51
C THR A 161 14.08 -2.82 -9.22
N ASN A 162 13.72 -4.10 -9.12
CA ASN A 162 14.14 -4.96 -8.02
C ASN A 162 15.66 -5.11 -7.95
N TRP A 163 16.34 -5.09 -9.12
CA TRP A 163 17.77 -5.24 -9.18
C TRP A 163 18.49 -4.05 -8.53
N GLU A 164 18.09 -2.84 -8.83
CA GLU A 164 18.60 -1.64 -8.17
C GLU A 164 18.36 -1.67 -6.66
N ALA A 165 17.14 -2.07 -6.24
CA ALA A 165 16.82 -2.19 -4.83
C ALA A 165 17.77 -3.16 -4.09
N ILE A 166 18.07 -4.31 -4.71
CA ILE A 166 19.03 -5.28 -4.16
C ILE A 166 20.43 -4.66 -4.06
N GLN A 167 20.91 -4.02 -5.14
CA GLN A 167 22.23 -3.40 -5.15
C GLN A 167 22.36 -2.31 -4.07
N VAL A 168 21.38 -1.43 -3.95
CA VAL A 168 21.34 -0.39 -2.89
C VAL A 168 21.38 -1.03 -1.51
N ALA A 169 20.54 -2.03 -1.26
CA ALA A 169 20.47 -2.71 0.03
C ALA A 169 21.78 -3.39 0.40
N CYS A 170 22.43 -4.08 -0.55
CA CYS A 170 23.74 -4.71 -0.35
C CYS A 170 24.81 -3.67 0.01
N LEU A 171 24.91 -2.58 -0.78
CA LEU A 171 25.93 -1.54 -0.52
C LEU A 171 25.70 -0.81 0.81
N LEU A 172 24.45 -0.52 1.18
CA LEU A 172 24.15 0.07 2.50
C LEU A 172 24.53 -0.89 3.64
N LYS A 173 24.28 -2.18 3.47
CA LYS A 173 24.67 -3.22 4.44
C LYS A 173 26.18 -3.31 4.58
N ASP A 174 26.94 -3.23 3.49
CA ASP A 174 28.41 -3.22 3.51
C ASP A 174 28.94 -1.97 4.25
N LYS A 175 28.21 -0.86 4.20
CA LYS A 175 28.49 0.34 4.98
C LYS A 175 28.01 0.26 6.44
N ARG A 176 27.54 -0.90 6.88
CA ARG A 176 26.96 -1.17 8.22
C ARG A 176 25.76 -0.30 8.57
N MET A 177 25.04 0.18 7.55
CA MET A 177 23.78 0.89 7.77
C MET A 177 22.65 -0.12 8.07
N PRO A 178 21.74 0.18 9.00
CA PRO A 178 20.60 -0.69 9.28
C PRO A 178 19.61 -0.60 8.11
N VAL A 179 19.61 -1.59 7.24
CA VAL A 179 18.81 -1.61 6.01
C VAL A 179 17.83 -2.78 6.00
N ARG A 180 16.65 -2.50 5.49
CA ARG A 180 15.61 -3.48 5.20
C ARG A 180 15.17 -3.38 3.74
N LEU A 181 15.30 -4.50 3.00
CA LEU A 181 14.79 -4.60 1.63
C LEU A 181 13.36 -5.16 1.65
N ILE A 182 12.43 -4.42 1.07
CA ILE A 182 11.07 -4.92 0.82
C ILE A 182 11.10 -5.76 -0.45
N GLN A 183 10.93 -7.08 -0.29
CA GLN A 183 10.78 -8.02 -1.40
C GLN A 183 9.29 -8.36 -1.58
N SER A 184 8.85 -8.71 -2.79
CA SER A 184 7.54 -9.33 -2.94
C SER A 184 7.63 -10.77 -2.46
N ASN A 185 6.86 -11.07 -1.42
CA ASN A 185 6.53 -12.45 -1.06
C ASN A 185 5.27 -12.84 -1.87
N GLU A 186 5.37 -12.84 -3.20
CA GLU A 186 4.26 -13.30 -4.04
C GLU A 186 3.94 -14.75 -3.66
N GLY A 187 2.75 -14.95 -3.11
CA GLY A 187 2.27 -16.26 -2.66
C GLY A 187 2.41 -16.56 -1.17
N PHE A 188 3.14 -15.77 -0.38
CA PHE A 188 3.22 -15.94 1.07
C PHE A 188 2.14 -15.13 1.79
N ARG A 189 1.30 -15.80 2.56
CA ARG A 189 0.27 -15.17 3.40
C ARG A 189 0.58 -15.45 4.86
N LEU A 190 0.23 -14.51 5.76
CA LEU A 190 0.43 -14.70 7.19
C LEU A 190 -0.35 -15.91 7.72
N CYS A 191 -1.54 -16.16 7.18
CA CYS A 191 -2.34 -17.34 7.54
C CYS A 191 -1.67 -18.68 7.15
N ASP A 192 -0.66 -18.66 6.27
CA ASP A 192 0.08 -19.86 5.85
C ASP A 192 1.28 -20.17 6.74
N MET A 193 1.66 -19.27 7.66
CA MET A 193 2.67 -19.54 8.68
C MET A 193 2.22 -20.68 9.58
N ASP A 194 3.13 -21.61 9.90
CA ASP A 194 2.81 -22.75 10.76
C ASP A 194 2.36 -22.31 12.16
N GLU A 195 2.96 -21.24 12.67
CA GLU A 195 2.59 -20.61 13.94
C GLU A 195 1.17 -20.06 13.91
N MET A 196 0.78 -19.37 12.81
CA MET A 196 -0.57 -18.84 12.68
C MET A 196 -1.59 -19.94 12.43
N ARG A 197 -1.23 -20.99 11.70
CA ARG A 197 -2.05 -22.20 11.58
C ARG A 197 -2.25 -22.90 12.92
N PHE A 198 -1.21 -22.97 13.73
CA PHE A 198 -1.28 -23.51 15.09
C PHE A 198 -2.22 -22.67 15.97
N PHE A 199 -2.04 -21.34 15.97
CA PHE A 199 -2.90 -20.41 16.68
C PHE A 199 -4.37 -20.56 16.27
N ASN A 200 -4.65 -20.58 14.97
CA ASN A 200 -5.99 -20.76 14.41
C ASN A 200 -6.59 -22.11 14.78
N ARG A 201 -5.80 -23.18 14.90
CA ARG A 201 -6.27 -24.50 15.32
C ARG A 201 -6.82 -24.47 16.75
N ILE A 202 -6.12 -23.75 17.64
CA ILE A 202 -6.57 -23.61 19.04
C ILE A 202 -7.85 -22.78 19.11
N LEU A 203 -7.93 -21.67 18.36
CA LEU A 203 -9.14 -20.89 18.24
C LEU A 203 -10.29 -21.67 17.57
N GLY A 204 -9.95 -22.62 16.68
CA GLY A 204 -10.89 -23.34 15.83
C GLY A 204 -11.72 -24.43 16.52
N SER A 205 -11.42 -24.78 17.77
CA SER A 205 -12.16 -25.79 18.53
C SER A 205 -13.63 -25.40 18.84
N GLN A 206 -14.04 -24.16 18.53
CA GLN A 206 -15.40 -23.64 18.70
C GLN A 206 -15.97 -23.07 17.38
N ALA A 207 -16.09 -23.91 16.38
CA ALA A 207 -16.43 -23.52 14.99
C ALA A 207 -17.79 -22.82 14.79
N GLU A 208 -18.69 -22.83 15.76
CA GLU A 208 -20.03 -22.24 15.67
C GLU A 208 -20.16 -20.83 16.28
N VAL A 209 -19.12 -20.33 16.95
CA VAL A 209 -19.20 -19.04 17.64
C VAL A 209 -18.47 -17.95 16.85
N HIS A 210 -19.21 -16.97 16.35
CA HIS A 210 -18.65 -15.83 15.60
C HIS A 210 -17.75 -14.93 16.43
N LEU A 211 -18.02 -14.81 17.75
CA LEU A 211 -17.24 -14.02 18.69
C LEU A 211 -16.21 -14.92 19.38
N ILE A 212 -14.92 -14.55 19.30
CA ILE A 212 -13.85 -15.26 20.00
C ILE A 212 -13.89 -14.83 21.47
N ASP A 213 -14.10 -15.79 22.38
CA ASP A 213 -14.06 -15.55 23.81
C ASP A 213 -12.64 -15.14 24.28
N GLU A 214 -12.56 -14.20 25.22
CA GLU A 214 -11.30 -13.71 25.80
C GLU A 214 -10.47 -14.82 26.45
N VAL A 215 -11.12 -15.83 27.03
CA VAL A 215 -10.43 -16.99 27.62
C VAL A 215 -9.78 -17.82 26.52
N CYS A 216 -10.52 -18.15 25.47
CA CYS A 216 -10.01 -18.90 24.32
C CYS A 216 -8.85 -18.15 23.62
N TRP A 217 -8.97 -16.82 23.47
CA TRP A 217 -7.93 -16.00 22.93
C TRP A 217 -6.65 -16.01 23.80
N ALA A 218 -6.79 -15.90 25.11
CA ALA A 218 -5.68 -15.95 26.06
C ALA A 218 -4.99 -17.32 26.07
N GLU A 219 -5.76 -18.41 25.99
CA GLU A 219 -5.25 -19.78 25.87
C GLU A 219 -4.44 -19.97 24.59
N ALA A 220 -4.95 -19.50 23.45
CA ALA A 220 -4.25 -19.56 22.18
C ALA A 220 -2.92 -18.74 22.22
N LYS A 221 -2.94 -17.56 22.83
CA LYS A 221 -1.72 -16.76 23.06
C LYS A 221 -0.69 -17.48 23.91
N GLN A 222 -1.13 -18.11 25.00
CA GLN A 222 -0.21 -18.86 25.87
C GLN A 222 0.35 -20.10 25.17
N ALA A 223 -0.47 -20.79 24.42
CA ALA A 223 -0.06 -21.99 23.68
C ALA A 223 0.99 -21.68 22.61
N ILE A 224 0.74 -20.65 21.76
CA ILE A 224 1.72 -20.26 20.73
C ILE A 224 3.03 -19.77 21.34
N LYS A 225 2.96 -19.05 22.47
CA LYS A 225 4.14 -18.62 23.21
C LYS A 225 4.96 -19.82 23.70
N ASN A 226 4.29 -20.81 24.30
CA ASN A 226 4.97 -22.00 24.82
C ASN A 226 5.66 -22.80 23.71
N GLU A 227 5.06 -22.89 22.53
CA GLU A 227 5.56 -23.70 21.42
C GLU A 227 6.64 -22.99 20.61
N TYR A 228 6.48 -21.65 20.39
CA TYR A 228 7.29 -20.92 19.40
C TYR A 228 8.12 -19.76 19.98
N CYS A 229 8.22 -19.58 21.30
CA CYS A 229 8.94 -18.44 21.88
C CYS A 229 10.44 -18.38 21.52
N GLU A 230 11.05 -19.50 21.13
CA GLU A 230 12.45 -19.58 20.67
C GLU A 230 12.57 -19.53 19.13
N ALA A 231 11.46 -19.56 18.39
CA ALA A 231 11.47 -19.49 16.93
C ALA A 231 11.86 -18.09 16.44
N ALA A 232 12.59 -18.03 15.32
CA ALA A 232 12.97 -16.76 14.69
C ALA A 232 11.75 -15.91 14.26
N SER A 233 10.61 -16.54 14.01
CA SER A 233 9.32 -15.93 13.64
C SER A 233 8.51 -15.42 14.84
N TRP A 234 8.92 -15.72 16.07
CA TRP A 234 8.13 -15.39 17.28
C TRP A 234 7.80 -13.90 17.41
N GLU A 235 8.77 -13.02 17.17
CA GLU A 235 8.54 -11.57 17.27
C GLU A 235 7.50 -11.08 16.26
N ILE A 236 7.46 -11.69 15.09
CA ILE A 236 6.47 -11.40 14.05
C ILE A 236 5.09 -11.86 14.51
N CYS A 237 4.97 -13.10 14.98
CA CYS A 237 3.71 -13.67 15.46
C CYS A 237 3.14 -12.86 16.63
N ARG A 238 4.01 -12.48 17.56
CA ARG A 238 3.64 -11.59 18.66
C ARG A 238 3.13 -10.25 18.18
N GLY A 239 3.81 -9.65 17.19
CA GLY A 239 3.41 -8.39 16.57
C GLY A 239 2.04 -8.47 15.90
N ILE A 240 1.78 -9.55 15.14
CA ILE A 240 0.48 -9.82 14.49
C ILE A 240 -0.64 -9.84 15.53
N ILE A 241 -0.49 -10.63 16.58
CA ILE A 241 -1.50 -10.80 17.62
C ILE A 241 -1.75 -9.49 18.38
N GLN A 242 -0.69 -8.78 18.78
CA GLN A 242 -0.79 -7.52 19.51
C GLN A 242 -1.44 -6.41 18.66
N ASN A 243 -1.11 -6.30 17.40
CA ASN A 243 -1.70 -5.31 16.51
C ASN A 243 -3.19 -5.58 16.29
N PHE A 244 -3.58 -6.85 16.12
CA PHE A 244 -4.99 -7.21 16.04
C PHE A 244 -5.76 -6.83 17.31
N GLU A 245 -5.21 -7.11 18.49
CA GLU A 245 -5.83 -6.74 19.78
C GLU A 245 -6.06 -5.22 19.91
N GLN A 246 -5.15 -4.41 19.38
CA GLN A 246 -5.28 -2.95 19.41
C GLN A 246 -6.35 -2.44 18.44
N LEU A 247 -6.48 -3.06 17.26
CA LEU A 247 -7.43 -2.65 16.23
C LEU A 247 -8.85 -3.16 16.51
N TYR A 248 -8.97 -4.34 17.13
CA TYR A 248 -10.24 -5.04 17.33
C TYR A 248 -10.48 -5.35 18.82
N PRO A 249 -11.04 -4.40 19.59
CA PRO A 249 -11.37 -4.64 21.00
C PRO A 249 -12.35 -5.81 21.18
N CYS A 250 -13.32 -5.95 20.26
CA CYS A 250 -14.19 -7.12 20.16
C CYS A 250 -13.65 -8.01 19.06
N LYS A 251 -13.30 -9.26 19.39
CA LYS A 251 -12.61 -10.18 18.48
C LYS A 251 -13.61 -11.08 17.77
N TYR A 252 -14.00 -10.72 16.55
CA TYR A 252 -14.78 -11.62 15.71
C TYR A 252 -13.84 -12.52 14.86
N ARG A 253 -14.27 -13.77 14.64
CA ARG A 253 -13.50 -14.71 13.83
C ARG A 253 -13.32 -14.20 12.41
N SER A 254 -14.37 -13.64 11.81
CA SER A 254 -14.31 -13.03 10.48
C SER A 254 -13.29 -11.91 10.38
N ASP A 255 -13.19 -11.08 11.42
CA ASP A 255 -12.24 -9.97 11.45
C ASP A 255 -10.80 -10.48 11.55
N TRP A 256 -10.58 -11.50 12.40
CA TRP A 256 -9.28 -12.14 12.51
C TRP A 256 -8.82 -12.81 11.22
N GLU A 257 -9.71 -13.55 10.56
CA GLU A 257 -9.41 -14.21 9.28
C GLU A 257 -9.13 -13.19 8.17
N THR A 258 -9.96 -12.13 8.08
CA THR A 258 -9.76 -11.03 7.14
C THR A 258 -8.44 -10.31 7.40
N TYR A 259 -8.17 -9.98 8.67
CA TYR A 259 -6.94 -9.34 9.09
C TYR A 259 -5.69 -10.15 8.71
N LEU A 260 -5.67 -11.47 8.96
CA LEU A 260 -4.56 -12.34 8.56
C LEU A 260 -4.42 -12.46 7.04
N PHE A 261 -5.52 -12.38 6.31
CA PHE A 261 -5.52 -12.47 4.85
C PHE A 261 -5.02 -11.18 4.18
N GLU A 262 -5.40 -10.03 4.71
CA GLU A 262 -5.07 -8.71 4.17
C GLU A 262 -3.72 -8.19 4.64
N SER A 263 -3.30 -8.53 5.85
CA SER A 263 -2.03 -8.08 6.41
C SER A 263 -0.83 -8.71 5.70
N LYS A 264 0.21 -7.91 5.57
CA LYS A 264 1.49 -8.35 4.97
C LYS A 264 2.53 -8.54 6.05
N LEU A 265 3.43 -9.50 5.82
CA LEU A 265 4.55 -9.75 6.73
C LEU A 265 5.35 -8.48 7.06
N GLU A 266 5.45 -7.57 6.10
CA GLU A 266 6.15 -6.29 6.20
C GLU A 266 5.56 -5.36 7.26
N ASP A 267 4.28 -5.47 7.57
CA ASP A 267 3.58 -4.61 8.52
C ASP A 267 4.00 -4.90 9.97
N PHE A 268 4.58 -6.07 10.22
CA PHE A 268 4.99 -6.55 11.54
C PHE A 268 6.50 -6.53 11.79
N TYR A 269 7.30 -6.22 10.79
CA TYR A 269 8.69 -5.88 11.04
C TYR A 269 8.72 -4.47 11.64
N ALA A 270 9.02 -4.36 12.93
CA ALA A 270 9.26 -3.07 13.56
C ALA A 270 10.35 -2.32 12.76
N VAL A 271 9.95 -1.31 12.01
CA VAL A 271 10.89 -0.32 11.46
C VAL A 271 11.34 0.48 12.65
N ARG A 272 12.49 0.14 13.26
CA ARG A 272 13.13 1.02 14.20
C ARG A 272 13.39 2.33 13.45
N GLY A 273 13.19 3.49 14.06
CA GLY A 273 13.26 4.80 13.42
C GLY A 273 14.58 5.11 12.69
N GLU A 274 15.58 4.25 12.81
CA GLU A 274 16.90 4.33 12.18
C GLU A 274 17.07 3.33 11.02
N THR A 275 16.07 2.54 10.66
CA THR A 275 16.20 1.55 9.59
C THR A 275 15.86 2.17 8.23
N ILE A 276 16.81 2.10 7.31
CA ILE A 276 16.59 2.50 5.92
C ILE A 276 15.81 1.40 5.20
N VAL A 277 14.64 1.73 4.71
CA VAL A 277 13.84 0.85 3.87
C VAL A 277 14.27 1.01 2.42
N VAL A 278 14.55 -0.08 1.73
CA VAL A 278 14.81 -0.09 0.28
C VAL A 278 13.68 -0.84 -0.42
N SER A 279 13.07 -0.23 -1.42
CA SER A 279 11.89 -0.76 -2.08
C SER A 279 11.81 -0.31 -3.53
N THR A 280 11.08 -1.03 -4.36
CA THR A 280 10.59 -0.46 -5.62
C THR A 280 9.41 0.47 -5.37
N ILE A 281 9.15 1.40 -6.29
CA ILE A 281 8.04 2.37 -6.20
C ILE A 281 6.70 1.64 -6.01
N HIS A 282 6.46 0.57 -6.78
CA HIS A 282 5.23 -0.22 -6.69
C HIS A 282 4.97 -0.80 -5.30
N LYS A 283 6.01 -1.30 -4.64
CA LYS A 283 5.89 -1.91 -3.29
C LYS A 283 5.81 -0.88 -2.16
N ALA A 284 6.15 0.36 -2.45
CA ALA A 284 6.04 1.47 -1.51
C ALA A 284 4.67 2.17 -1.56
N LYS A 285 3.81 1.82 -2.52
CA LYS A 285 2.43 2.35 -2.57
C LYS A 285 1.71 2.04 -1.25
N GLY A 286 0.96 3.02 -0.74
CA GLY A 286 0.30 2.93 0.57
C GLY A 286 1.20 3.21 1.78
N LYS A 287 2.54 3.28 1.60
CA LYS A 287 3.49 3.61 2.68
C LYS A 287 3.90 5.09 2.62
N GLU A 288 4.47 5.59 3.73
CA GLU A 288 4.95 6.98 3.82
C GLU A 288 6.18 7.05 4.74
N PHE A 289 7.10 7.98 4.45
CA PHE A 289 8.38 8.07 5.12
C PHE A 289 8.79 9.53 5.35
N ASP A 290 9.54 9.79 6.42
CA ASP A 290 10.03 11.13 6.70
C ASP A 290 11.02 11.61 5.63
N ASN A 291 11.89 10.70 5.16
CA ASN A 291 12.88 10.97 4.12
C ASN A 291 12.71 9.95 2.98
N VAL A 292 12.67 10.44 1.76
CA VAL A 292 12.63 9.59 0.55
C VAL A 292 13.80 9.95 -0.36
N PHE A 293 14.56 8.93 -0.75
CA PHE A 293 15.55 8.99 -1.82
C PHE A 293 14.96 8.25 -3.03
N LEU A 294 14.75 8.96 -4.12
CA LEU A 294 14.18 8.43 -5.35
C LEU A 294 15.27 8.30 -6.42
N LEU A 295 15.49 7.09 -6.91
CA LEU A 295 16.42 6.81 -8.02
C LEU A 295 15.65 6.74 -9.33
N LEU A 296 15.95 7.64 -10.26
CA LEU A 296 15.40 7.67 -11.62
C LEU A 296 16.53 7.54 -12.64
N ASN A 297 16.43 6.53 -13.50
CA ASN A 297 17.48 6.23 -14.49
C ASN A 297 17.52 7.21 -15.67
N ASP A 298 16.47 8.00 -15.81
CA ASP A 298 16.33 8.92 -16.92
C ASP A 298 15.81 10.28 -16.42
N ASN A 299 16.55 11.36 -16.69
CA ASN A 299 16.13 12.71 -16.34
C ASN A 299 14.83 13.12 -17.06
N ARG A 300 14.57 12.54 -18.25
CA ARG A 300 13.33 12.77 -19.02
C ARG A 300 12.09 12.35 -18.24
N ASP A 301 12.23 11.37 -17.38
CA ASP A 301 11.15 10.91 -16.52
C ASP A 301 10.57 12.03 -15.64
N LEU A 302 11.42 12.98 -15.23
CA LEU A 302 11.02 14.11 -14.40
C LEU A 302 10.82 15.42 -15.19
N LEU A 303 11.64 15.66 -16.21
CA LEU A 303 11.75 16.96 -16.89
C LEU A 303 10.97 17.06 -18.21
N GLY A 304 10.54 15.96 -18.77
CA GLY A 304 9.60 15.95 -19.88
C GLY A 304 10.17 16.33 -21.26
N ASP A 305 11.48 16.18 -21.50
CA ASP A 305 12.09 16.51 -22.77
C ASP A 305 11.71 15.53 -23.90
N ASN A 306 11.01 16.07 -24.89
CA ASN A 306 10.80 15.62 -26.28
C ASN A 306 10.56 14.14 -26.65
N GLN A 307 10.49 13.20 -25.72
CA GLN A 307 9.96 11.87 -25.95
C GLN A 307 8.78 11.58 -24.98
N PRO A 308 7.71 10.95 -25.45
CA PRO A 308 6.54 10.73 -24.62
C PRO A 308 6.87 9.72 -23.52
N VAL A 309 7.02 10.19 -22.29
CA VAL A 309 6.94 9.36 -21.11
C VAL A 309 5.52 8.80 -21.03
N THR A 310 5.38 7.51 -20.82
CA THR A 310 4.05 6.88 -20.73
C THR A 310 3.28 7.41 -19.51
N ASP A 311 1.97 7.48 -19.61
CA ASP A 311 1.12 7.93 -18.51
C ASP A 311 1.26 7.08 -17.26
N GLU A 312 1.48 5.77 -17.44
CA GLU A 312 1.79 4.84 -16.37
C GLU A 312 3.08 5.22 -15.64
N LYS A 313 4.12 5.56 -16.37
CA LYS A 313 5.39 6.01 -15.80
C LYS A 313 5.25 7.31 -15.02
N ARG A 314 4.45 8.25 -15.53
CA ARG A 314 4.15 9.50 -14.80
C ARG A 314 3.43 9.23 -13.48
N ARG A 315 2.43 8.34 -13.49
CA ARG A 315 1.74 7.93 -12.26
C ARG A 315 2.67 7.21 -11.29
N GLU A 316 3.56 6.34 -11.78
CA GLU A 316 4.58 5.69 -10.95
C GLU A 316 5.46 6.72 -10.23
N ILE A 317 5.97 7.72 -10.96
CA ILE A 317 6.78 8.80 -10.37
C ILE A 317 5.94 9.62 -9.38
N TYR A 318 4.71 9.98 -9.73
CA TYR A 318 3.82 10.71 -8.83
C TYR A 318 3.59 9.96 -7.51
N VAL A 319 3.38 8.64 -7.57
CA VAL A 319 3.33 7.81 -6.37
C VAL A 319 4.60 7.94 -5.55
N ALA A 320 5.78 7.87 -6.17
CA ALA A 320 7.06 8.00 -5.47
C ALA A 320 7.21 9.36 -4.79
N LEU A 321 6.90 10.46 -5.49
CA LEU A 321 6.97 11.83 -4.97
C LEU A 321 6.09 12.02 -3.74
N THR A 322 4.90 11.41 -3.73
CA THR A 322 3.93 11.52 -2.64
C THR A 322 4.19 10.63 -1.44
N ARG A 323 5.30 9.88 -1.41
CA ARG A 323 5.69 9.05 -0.24
C ARG A 323 6.44 9.82 0.83
N ALA A 324 7.01 10.97 0.50
CA ALA A 324 7.80 11.79 1.41
C ALA A 324 6.93 12.68 2.30
N LYS A 325 7.27 12.72 3.60
CA LYS A 325 6.66 13.65 4.57
C LYS A 325 7.47 14.95 4.69
N ASN A 326 8.78 14.83 4.89
CA ASN A 326 9.64 15.96 5.24
C ASN A 326 10.70 16.27 4.18
N LYS A 327 11.34 15.22 3.63
CA LYS A 327 12.46 15.38 2.69
C LYS A 327 12.33 14.44 1.50
N LEU A 328 12.61 14.99 0.32
CA LEU A 328 12.66 14.26 -0.94
C LEU A 328 13.97 14.54 -1.66
N SER A 329 14.80 13.52 -1.84
CA SER A 329 16.03 13.61 -2.65
C SER A 329 15.83 12.79 -3.93
N ILE A 330 15.87 13.43 -5.08
CA ILE A 330 15.72 12.81 -6.40
C ILE A 330 17.09 12.71 -7.04
N HIS A 331 17.47 11.51 -7.41
CA HIS A 331 18.75 11.18 -8.03
C HIS A 331 18.50 10.79 -9.48
N LEU A 332 19.09 11.56 -10.41
CA LEU A 332 18.89 11.45 -11.86
C LEU A 332 20.23 11.21 -12.57
N ASN A 333 20.15 10.60 -13.77
CA ASN A 333 21.25 10.55 -14.73
C ASN A 333 21.06 11.59 -15.83
#